data_99ab8ce74e743da2190f647429664279
#
_entry.id   99ab8ce74e743da2190f647429664279
#
_cell.length_a   1.000
_cell.length_b   1.000
_cell.length_c   1.000
_cell.angle_alpha   90.00
_cell.angle_beta   90.00
_cell.angle_gamma   90.00
#
_symmetry.space_group_name_H-M   'P 1'
#
loop_
_entity.id
_entity.type
_entity.pdbx_description
1 polymer ?
#
loop_
_entity_poly.entity_id
_entity_poly.type
_entity_poly.pdbx_seq_one_letter_code
_entity_poly.pdbx_strand_id
1 'polypeptide(L)'
;MMSTYFSAPLSLPTASVPAFIALAGPEESAREGLSGEAQLGLDKVFEADGALSGQAQMLLAPIRKDSTPLTQFAVSPRYASSGVRRQCSFIAPGQSTILSSLKEPETTQVYLAETHDVPQIVAEFSTFPSLKNRFDGPKRVPIEFIDAANSGDALTAHDILLEELQKSKKRSSFTRLVREKNWEYAVWTSWMRSPQGYHVHRSYTVLSVPWAAYLVSARTLPESYLTQPSNAPNLAHASGPAGDLEKCTRTELWAKLAPFVVP
;
A
#
# COMPACT_ATOMS: atom_id res chain seq x y z
N MET A 1 -20.32 5.01 6.38
CA MET A 1 -20.38 4.23 7.62
C MET A 1 -19.08 4.45 8.35
N MET A 2 -19.10 4.87 9.62
CA MET A 2 -17.88 5.04 10.42
C MET A 2 -17.37 3.64 10.77
N SER A 3 -16.16 3.30 10.32
CA SER A 3 -15.44 2.13 10.78
C SER A 3 -15.29 2.24 12.29
N THR A 4 -15.73 1.23 13.03
CA THR A 4 -15.63 1.19 14.50
C THR A 4 -14.18 0.90 14.86
N TYR A 5 -13.40 1.95 15.09
CA TYR A 5 -12.06 1.81 15.65
C TYR A 5 -12.19 1.42 17.12
N PHE A 6 -11.61 0.30 17.52
CA PHE A 6 -11.62 -0.19 18.92
C PHE A 6 -10.71 0.59 19.85
N SER A 7 -9.81 1.43 19.32
CA SER A 7 -8.95 2.31 20.09
C SER A 7 -8.76 3.63 19.36
N ALA A 8 -8.47 4.70 20.09
CA ALA A 8 -7.99 5.92 19.46
C ALA A 8 -6.74 5.59 18.62
N PRO A 9 -6.65 6.06 17.36
CA PRO A 9 -5.49 5.78 16.54
C PRO A 9 -4.23 6.39 17.16
N LEU A 10 -3.13 5.64 17.13
CA LEU A 10 -1.81 6.16 17.44
C LEU A 10 -1.24 6.83 16.18
N SER A 11 -0.85 8.09 16.30
CA SER A 11 -0.26 8.86 15.21
C SER A 11 1.26 8.85 15.34
N LEU A 12 1.94 8.30 14.36
CA LEU A 12 3.41 8.20 14.32
C LEU A 12 3.96 8.94 13.10
N PRO A 13 5.14 9.56 13.19
CA PRO A 13 5.87 9.95 12.00
C PRO A 13 6.09 8.72 11.11
N THR A 14 5.90 8.87 9.79
CA THR A 14 6.04 7.73 8.87
C THR A 14 7.44 7.13 8.92
N ALA A 15 8.47 7.95 9.17
CA ALA A 15 9.86 7.50 9.36
C ALA A 15 10.04 6.57 10.58
N SER A 16 9.18 6.67 11.59
CA SER A 16 9.26 5.86 12.83
C SER A 16 8.51 4.52 12.72
N VAL A 17 7.78 4.28 11.64
CA VAL A 17 6.98 3.06 11.46
C VAL A 17 7.82 1.78 11.47
N PRO A 18 9.00 1.71 10.80
CA PRO A 18 9.84 0.52 10.88
C PRO A 18 10.30 0.22 12.30
N ALA A 19 10.69 1.25 13.04
CA ALA A 19 11.09 1.13 14.44
C ALA A 19 9.93 0.62 15.33
N PHE A 20 8.72 1.16 15.11
CA PHE A 20 7.53 0.67 15.79
C PHE A 20 7.25 -0.82 15.51
N ILE A 21 7.32 -1.24 14.25
CA ILE A 21 7.14 -2.65 13.86
C ILE A 21 8.22 -3.54 14.51
N ALA A 22 9.46 -3.05 14.57
CA ALA A 22 10.58 -3.79 15.20
C ALA A 22 10.34 -4.06 16.69
N LEU A 23 9.58 -3.22 17.39
CA LEU A 23 9.19 -3.46 18.80
C LEU A 23 8.27 -4.69 18.97
N ALA A 24 7.74 -5.25 17.89
CA ALA A 24 7.04 -6.54 17.93
C ALA A 24 7.99 -7.74 17.99
N GLY A 25 9.28 -7.56 17.71
CA GLY A 25 10.31 -8.58 17.83
C GLY A 25 10.69 -8.90 19.29
N PRO A 26 11.67 -9.80 19.53
CA PRO A 26 12.23 -10.07 20.84
C PRO A 26 12.78 -8.78 21.48
N GLU A 27 12.47 -8.56 22.75
CA GLU A 27 12.75 -7.28 23.45
C GLU A 27 14.22 -6.85 23.41
N GLU A 28 15.17 -7.78 23.40
CA GLU A 28 16.61 -7.48 23.34
C GLU A 28 17.05 -6.87 22.00
N SER A 29 16.47 -7.32 20.90
CA SER A 29 16.81 -6.83 19.55
C SER A 29 16.16 -5.49 19.21
N ALA A 30 15.04 -5.15 19.86
CA ALA A 30 14.25 -3.99 19.53
C ALA A 30 14.87 -2.67 20.01
N ARG A 31 15.65 -2.70 21.08
CA ARG A 31 16.25 -1.48 21.69
C ARG A 31 17.61 -1.11 21.11
N GLU A 32 18.42 -2.10 20.70
CA GLU A 32 19.79 -1.87 20.22
C GLU A 32 19.85 -1.32 18.78
N GLY A 33 18.79 -1.49 17.99
CA GLY A 33 18.75 -1.08 16.57
C GLY A 33 18.11 0.27 16.27
N LEU A 34 17.62 1.00 17.30
CA LEU A 34 16.96 2.28 17.10
C LEU A 34 18.00 3.40 16.95
N SER A 35 18.27 3.84 15.72
CA SER A 35 19.03 5.09 15.49
C SER A 35 18.24 6.30 16.01
N GLY A 36 18.93 7.36 16.46
CA GLY A 36 18.31 8.52 17.12
C GLY A 36 17.16 9.20 16.34
N GLU A 37 17.19 9.17 15.00
CA GLU A 37 16.08 9.70 14.16
C GLU A 37 14.83 8.81 14.20
N ALA A 38 14.99 7.50 14.31
CA ALA A 38 13.87 6.57 14.42
C ALA A 38 13.19 6.63 15.81
N GLN A 39 13.87 7.14 16.82
CA GLN A 39 13.30 7.38 18.16
C GLN A 39 12.44 8.64 18.21
N LEU A 40 12.70 9.63 17.34
CA LEU A 40 11.88 10.84 17.25
C LEU A 40 10.43 10.48 16.91
N GLY A 41 9.51 10.76 17.83
CA GLY A 41 8.08 10.51 17.66
C GLY A 41 7.57 9.18 18.23
N LEU A 42 8.43 8.37 18.86
CA LEU A 42 8.00 7.19 19.61
C LEU A 42 7.70 7.50 21.09
N ASP A 43 7.79 8.75 21.53
CA ASP A 43 7.53 9.14 22.93
C ASP A 43 6.14 8.69 23.42
N LYS A 44 5.15 8.64 22.53
CA LYS A 44 3.79 8.16 22.84
C LYS A 44 3.67 6.63 22.90
N VAL A 45 4.72 5.93 22.52
CA VAL A 45 4.77 4.47 22.50
C VAL A 45 5.25 3.94 23.86
N PHE A 46 5.98 4.76 24.62
CA PHE A 46 6.56 4.38 25.89
C PHE A 46 5.91 5.15 27.06
N GLU A 47 5.86 4.50 28.21
CA GLU A 47 5.56 5.12 29.50
C GLU A 47 6.82 5.83 30.07
N ALA A 48 6.64 6.61 31.11
CA ALA A 48 7.73 7.39 31.74
C ALA A 48 8.87 6.50 32.28
N ASP A 49 8.61 5.26 32.60
CA ASP A 49 9.59 4.27 33.07
C ASP A 49 10.32 3.53 31.93
N GLY A 50 9.99 3.88 30.67
CA GLY A 50 10.56 3.26 29.46
C GLY A 50 9.89 1.94 29.05
N ALA A 51 8.82 1.52 29.74
CA ALA A 51 8.01 0.38 29.30
C ALA A 51 7.10 0.77 28.11
N LEU A 52 6.69 -0.21 27.30
CA LEU A 52 5.70 0.04 26.26
C LEU A 52 4.37 0.40 26.90
N SER A 53 3.75 1.48 26.41
CA SER A 53 2.41 1.88 26.83
C SER A 53 1.38 0.78 26.55
N GLY A 54 0.31 0.73 27.34
CA GLY A 54 -0.75 -0.24 27.15
C GLY A 54 -1.36 -0.18 25.73
N GLN A 55 -1.46 1.03 25.14
CA GLN A 55 -1.91 1.21 23.77
C GLN A 55 -0.92 0.58 22.78
N ALA A 56 0.37 0.82 22.94
CA ALA A 56 1.40 0.26 22.07
C ALA A 56 1.42 -1.28 22.17
N GLN A 57 1.29 -1.85 23.35
CA GLN A 57 1.22 -3.29 23.54
C GLN A 57 0.04 -3.91 22.79
N MET A 58 -1.14 -3.30 22.89
CA MET A 58 -2.32 -3.77 22.14
C MET A 58 -2.11 -3.71 20.63
N LEU A 59 -1.55 -2.60 20.13
CA LEU A 59 -1.29 -2.42 18.68
C LEU A 59 -0.22 -3.38 18.16
N LEU A 60 0.77 -3.75 18.97
CA LEU A 60 1.84 -4.68 18.58
C LEU A 60 1.42 -6.15 18.70
N ALA A 61 0.40 -6.48 19.49
CA ALA A 61 -0.01 -7.86 19.73
C ALA A 61 -0.36 -8.65 18.45
N PRO A 62 -1.13 -8.12 17.46
CA PRO A 62 -1.35 -8.83 16.21
C PRO A 62 -0.07 -9.00 15.39
N ILE A 63 0.87 -8.05 15.44
CA ILE A 63 2.14 -8.12 14.70
C ILE A 63 3.05 -9.22 15.27
N ARG A 64 3.01 -9.44 16.60
CA ARG A 64 3.79 -10.48 17.30
C ARG A 64 3.28 -11.90 17.02
N LYS A 65 1.98 -12.04 16.70
CA LYS A 65 1.36 -13.32 16.34
C LYS A 65 1.80 -13.75 14.94
N ASP A 66 1.42 -14.95 14.54
CA ASP A 66 1.53 -15.41 13.16
C ASP A 66 0.52 -14.66 12.27
N SER A 67 0.86 -13.39 12.00
CA SER A 67 0.07 -12.52 11.14
C SER A 67 0.55 -12.62 9.70
N THR A 68 -0.38 -12.42 8.76
CA THR A 68 -0.06 -12.26 7.34
C THR A 68 -0.02 -10.78 7.01
N PRO A 69 1.14 -10.19 6.72
CA PRO A 69 1.23 -8.81 6.29
C PRO A 69 0.71 -8.65 4.85
N LEU A 70 -0.13 -7.63 4.65
CA LEU A 70 -0.54 -7.13 3.34
C LEU A 70 -0.17 -5.66 3.25
N THR A 71 0.68 -5.30 2.31
CA THR A 71 1.01 -3.92 2.01
C THR A 71 0.26 -3.45 0.77
N GLN A 72 -0.20 -2.20 0.84
CA GLN A 72 -0.85 -1.51 -0.26
C GLN A 72 -0.14 -0.18 -0.48
N PHE A 73 0.19 0.08 -1.72
CA PHE A 73 0.74 1.34 -2.18
C PHE A 73 -0.12 1.84 -3.32
N ALA A 74 -0.49 3.11 -3.30
CA ALA A 74 -1.26 3.70 -4.38
C ALA A 74 -0.76 5.09 -4.72
N VAL A 75 -0.71 5.38 -6.02
CA VAL A 75 -0.34 6.68 -6.59
C VAL A 75 -1.51 7.19 -7.43
N SER A 76 -1.90 8.44 -7.17
CA SER A 76 -2.99 9.06 -7.90
C SER A 76 -2.77 10.58 -7.99
N PRO A 77 -2.89 11.18 -9.17
CA PRO A 77 -2.78 12.63 -9.32
C PRO A 77 -3.98 13.40 -8.74
N ARG A 78 -4.99 12.70 -8.20
CA ARG A 78 -6.14 13.32 -7.53
C ARG A 78 -5.79 13.98 -6.20
N TYR A 79 -4.76 13.51 -5.52
CA TYR A 79 -4.41 13.96 -4.17
C TYR A 79 -3.39 15.07 -4.25
N ALA A 80 -3.75 16.25 -3.73
CA ALA A 80 -3.04 17.48 -3.95
C ALA A 80 -1.66 17.57 -3.28
N SER A 81 -1.36 16.75 -2.26
CA SER A 81 -0.11 16.89 -1.49
C SER A 81 1.02 16.00 -2.00
N SER A 82 0.86 14.69 -2.04
CA SER A 82 1.92 13.80 -2.56
C SER A 82 1.43 12.83 -3.62
N GLY A 83 0.12 12.69 -3.80
CA GLY A 83 -0.46 11.68 -4.69
C GLY A 83 -0.24 10.25 -4.23
N VAL A 84 0.38 10.02 -3.10
CA VAL A 84 0.78 8.71 -2.59
C VAL A 84 -0.01 8.35 -1.34
N ARG A 85 -0.50 7.11 -1.30
CA ARG A 85 -1.11 6.50 -0.11
C ARG A 85 -0.39 5.19 0.18
N ARG A 86 -0.24 4.87 1.46
CA ARG A 86 0.36 3.61 1.92
C ARG A 86 -0.49 3.02 3.03
N GLN A 87 -0.63 1.70 3.00
CA GLN A 87 -1.24 0.94 4.08
C GLN A 87 -0.48 -0.36 4.27
N CYS A 88 -0.29 -0.76 5.53
CA CYS A 88 0.19 -2.08 5.90
C CYS A 88 -0.80 -2.68 6.91
N SER A 89 -1.32 -3.85 6.60
CA SER A 89 -2.25 -4.59 7.46
C SER A 89 -1.57 -5.86 7.95
N PHE A 90 -1.41 -6.00 9.26
CA PHE A 90 -0.97 -7.25 9.89
C PHE A 90 -2.21 -8.03 10.31
N ILE A 91 -2.60 -9.00 9.48
CA ILE A 91 -3.84 -9.75 9.61
C ILE A 91 -3.60 -10.95 10.51
N ALA A 92 -4.20 -10.97 11.68
CA ALA A 92 -4.12 -12.05 12.66
C ALA A 92 -5.53 -12.47 13.10
N PRO A 93 -5.71 -13.70 13.62
CA PRO A 93 -7.01 -14.16 14.11
C PRO A 93 -7.58 -13.24 15.19
N GLY A 94 -8.81 -12.81 15.02
CA GLY A 94 -9.56 -11.93 15.94
C GLY A 94 -9.32 -10.46 15.72
N GLN A 95 -8.07 -10.00 15.79
CA GLN A 95 -7.72 -8.58 15.64
C GLN A 95 -6.52 -8.40 14.72
N SER A 96 -6.54 -7.31 13.98
CA SER A 96 -5.51 -6.95 13.00
C SER A 96 -5.01 -5.53 13.27
N THR A 97 -3.72 -5.30 13.06
CA THR A 97 -3.12 -3.97 13.15
C THR A 97 -3.01 -3.34 11.77
N ILE A 98 -3.56 -2.16 11.63
CA ILE A 98 -3.54 -1.39 10.40
C ILE A 98 -2.68 -0.15 10.58
N LEU A 99 -1.74 0.05 9.68
CA LEU A 99 -0.91 1.23 9.57
C LEU A 99 -1.28 1.93 8.26
N SER A 100 -1.73 3.17 8.32
CA SER A 100 -2.24 3.86 7.13
C SER A 100 -1.80 5.31 7.09
N SER A 101 -1.30 5.75 5.93
CA SER A 101 -0.95 7.12 5.60
C SER A 101 -1.78 7.61 4.41
N LEU A 102 -3.04 7.97 4.67
CA LEU A 102 -3.99 8.33 3.62
C LEU A 102 -4.07 9.82 3.32
N LYS A 103 -3.81 10.66 4.31
CA LYS A 103 -4.04 12.11 4.21
C LYS A 103 -2.76 12.92 4.39
N GLU A 104 -1.89 12.47 5.26
CA GLU A 104 -0.64 13.13 5.61
C GLU A 104 0.49 12.12 5.42
N PRO A 105 1.26 12.18 4.31
CA PRO A 105 2.28 11.18 4.00
C PRO A 105 3.41 11.13 5.05
N GLU A 106 3.61 12.20 5.81
CA GLU A 106 4.58 12.25 6.89
C GLU A 106 4.09 11.62 8.20
N THR A 107 2.78 11.35 8.28
CA THR A 107 2.15 10.77 9.47
C THR A 107 1.41 9.50 9.12
N THR A 108 1.69 8.44 9.87
CA THR A 108 1.01 7.16 9.78
C THR A 108 0.09 6.96 10.98
N GLN A 109 -1.16 6.67 10.71
CA GLN A 109 -2.14 6.27 11.73
C GLN A 109 -2.02 4.77 11.96
N VAL A 110 -1.88 4.37 13.22
CA VAL A 110 -1.83 2.96 13.64
C VAL A 110 -3.05 2.68 14.50
N TYR A 111 -3.84 1.70 14.12
CA TYR A 111 -5.07 1.34 14.83
C TYR A 111 -5.36 -0.15 14.77
N LEU A 112 -6.19 -0.64 15.68
CA LEU A 112 -6.74 -1.99 15.65
C LEU A 112 -8.04 -2.02 14.86
N ALA A 113 -8.23 -3.10 14.12
CA ALA A 113 -9.49 -3.46 13.48
C ALA A 113 -9.83 -4.91 13.81
N GLU A 114 -11.11 -5.24 13.85
CA GLU A 114 -11.51 -6.64 13.84
C GLU A 114 -11.13 -7.27 12.51
N THR A 115 -10.69 -8.53 12.55
CA THR A 115 -10.18 -9.17 11.34
C THR A 115 -11.26 -9.30 10.26
N HIS A 116 -12.53 -9.40 10.64
CA HIS A 116 -13.62 -9.43 9.67
C HIS A 116 -13.88 -8.09 8.95
N ASP A 117 -13.39 -6.96 9.49
CA ASP A 117 -13.49 -5.65 8.85
C ASP A 117 -12.33 -5.38 7.86
N VAL A 118 -11.23 -6.13 7.97
CA VAL A 118 -10.04 -5.93 7.12
C VAL A 118 -10.36 -5.95 5.63
N PRO A 119 -11.22 -6.87 5.11
CA PRO A 119 -11.61 -6.87 3.71
C PRO A 119 -12.19 -5.53 3.24
N GLN A 120 -13.04 -4.91 4.05
CA GLN A 120 -13.63 -3.62 3.75
C GLN A 120 -12.58 -2.50 3.79
N ILE A 121 -11.71 -2.49 4.81
CA ILE A 121 -10.63 -1.50 4.97
C ILE A 121 -9.67 -1.55 3.77
N VAL A 122 -9.30 -2.75 3.34
CA VAL A 122 -8.44 -2.96 2.16
C VAL A 122 -9.13 -2.50 0.87
N ALA A 123 -10.41 -2.77 0.73
CA ALA A 123 -11.19 -2.35 -0.43
C ALA A 123 -11.41 -0.82 -0.48
N GLU A 124 -11.54 -0.17 0.66
CA GLU A 124 -11.67 1.29 0.76
C GLU A 124 -10.35 2.02 0.47
N PHE A 125 -9.21 1.39 0.75
CA PHE A 125 -7.90 1.94 0.41
C PHE A 125 -7.73 2.11 -1.09
N SER A 126 -8.11 1.13 -1.88
CA SER A 126 -7.96 1.13 -3.33
C SER A 126 -9.26 1.51 -4.01
N THR A 127 -9.17 2.32 -5.07
CA THR A 127 -10.34 2.65 -5.87
C THR A 127 -10.77 1.44 -6.72
N PHE A 128 -11.66 0.62 -6.20
CA PHE A 128 -12.25 -0.46 -6.98
C PHE A 128 -13.18 0.10 -8.07
N PRO A 129 -13.05 -0.36 -9.32
CA PRO A 129 -13.93 0.04 -10.40
C PRO A 129 -15.36 -0.41 -10.14
N SER A 130 -16.33 0.23 -10.80
CA SER A 130 -17.71 -0.24 -10.77
C SER A 130 -17.82 -1.65 -11.37
N LEU A 131 -18.92 -2.36 -11.10
CA LEU A 131 -19.13 -3.77 -11.44
C LEU A 131 -18.93 -4.13 -12.93
N LYS A 132 -19.03 -3.17 -13.83
CA LYS A 132 -18.86 -3.40 -15.28
C LYS A 132 -17.69 -2.58 -15.79
N ASN A 133 -16.67 -3.26 -16.25
CA ASN A 133 -15.58 -2.64 -16.99
C ASN A 133 -16.06 -2.24 -18.39
N ARG A 134 -16.46 -0.97 -18.56
CA ARG A 134 -17.15 -0.46 -19.76
C ARG A 134 -16.20 0.10 -20.80
N PHE A 135 -14.93 0.32 -20.48
CA PHE A 135 -14.02 1.01 -21.36
C PHE A 135 -12.87 0.12 -21.81
N ASP A 136 -12.48 0.32 -23.06
CA ASP A 136 -11.22 -0.22 -23.54
C ASP A 136 -10.14 0.83 -23.33
N GLY A 137 -9.16 0.46 -22.51
CA GLY A 137 -7.95 1.22 -22.27
C GLY A 137 -6.83 0.83 -23.24
N PRO A 138 -5.62 1.34 -23.00
CA PRO A 138 -4.44 0.91 -23.71
C PRO A 138 -4.17 -0.57 -23.44
N LYS A 139 -3.46 -1.22 -24.36
CA LYS A 139 -3.01 -2.61 -24.15
C LYS A 139 -1.70 -2.68 -23.38
N ARG A 140 -0.97 -1.57 -23.31
CA ARG A 140 0.34 -1.44 -22.67
C ARG A 140 0.51 -0.05 -22.10
N VAL A 141 1.37 0.05 -21.11
CA VAL A 141 1.90 1.31 -20.59
C VAL A 141 3.41 1.32 -20.71
N PRO A 142 4.04 2.48 -20.94
CA PRO A 142 5.50 2.60 -20.95
C PRO A 142 6.11 2.19 -19.62
N ILE A 143 7.34 1.69 -19.64
CA ILE A 143 8.06 1.34 -18.41
C ILE A 143 8.32 2.59 -17.57
N GLU A 144 8.58 3.72 -18.21
CA GLU A 144 8.80 5.01 -17.56
C GLU A 144 7.57 5.46 -16.73
N PHE A 145 6.35 5.11 -17.18
CA PHE A 145 5.14 5.31 -16.38
C PHE A 145 5.17 4.46 -15.11
N ILE A 146 5.54 3.19 -15.24
CA ILE A 146 5.62 2.27 -14.10
C ILE A 146 6.68 2.73 -13.10
N ASP A 147 7.84 3.15 -13.60
CA ASP A 147 8.94 3.65 -12.77
C ASP A 147 8.54 4.94 -12.02
N ALA A 148 7.94 5.90 -12.71
CA ALA A 148 7.44 7.12 -12.10
C ALA A 148 6.34 6.84 -11.06
N ALA A 149 5.38 5.95 -11.37
CA ALA A 149 4.34 5.56 -10.44
C ALA A 149 4.91 4.85 -9.21
N ASN A 150 5.86 3.93 -9.38
CA ASN A 150 6.49 3.21 -8.28
C ASN A 150 7.37 4.12 -7.40
N SER A 151 7.97 5.17 -7.96
CA SER A 151 8.70 6.19 -7.19
C SER A 151 7.76 7.14 -6.43
N GLY A 152 6.46 7.09 -6.71
CA GLY A 152 5.46 7.98 -6.13
C GLY A 152 5.31 9.32 -6.84
N ASP A 153 5.96 9.51 -7.98
CA ASP A 153 5.83 10.73 -8.79
C ASP A 153 4.57 10.68 -9.65
N ALA A 154 3.46 11.04 -9.02
CA ALA A 154 2.14 11.03 -9.65
C ALA A 154 2.01 12.00 -10.85
N LEU A 155 2.78 13.08 -10.87
CA LEU A 155 2.70 14.08 -11.94
C LEU A 155 3.45 13.58 -13.16
N THR A 156 4.68 13.15 -13.02
CA THR A 156 5.46 12.55 -14.12
C THR A 156 4.75 11.33 -14.68
N ALA A 157 4.22 10.43 -13.82
CA ALA A 157 3.44 9.29 -14.27
C ALA A 157 2.19 9.72 -15.06
N HIS A 158 1.50 10.78 -14.64
CA HIS A 158 0.35 11.31 -15.36
C HIS A 158 0.72 11.81 -16.78
N ASP A 159 1.78 12.58 -16.87
CA ASP A 159 2.20 13.17 -18.15
C ASP A 159 2.64 12.08 -19.15
N ILE A 160 3.40 11.10 -18.70
CA ILE A 160 3.80 9.94 -19.52
C ILE A 160 2.57 9.14 -20.00
N LEU A 161 1.65 8.81 -19.09
CA LEU A 161 0.44 8.08 -19.45
C LEU A 161 -0.42 8.85 -20.45
N LEU A 162 -0.57 10.17 -20.26
CA LEU A 162 -1.36 11.01 -21.14
C LEU A 162 -0.74 11.12 -22.54
N GLU A 163 0.59 11.28 -22.63
CA GLU A 163 1.31 11.30 -23.90
C GLU A 163 1.12 10.00 -24.67
N GLU A 164 1.26 8.85 -24.00
CA GLU A 164 1.08 7.54 -24.64
C GLU A 164 -0.34 7.36 -25.20
N LEU A 165 -1.34 7.78 -24.43
CA LEU A 165 -2.74 7.74 -24.87
C LEU A 165 -3.03 8.66 -26.05
N GLN A 166 -2.32 9.78 -26.19
CA GLN A 166 -2.46 10.69 -27.32
C GLN A 166 -1.91 10.11 -28.63
N LYS A 167 -0.84 9.31 -28.57
CA LYS A 167 -0.27 8.61 -29.73
C LYS A 167 -1.29 7.69 -30.41
N SER A 168 -2.22 7.15 -29.63
CA SER A 168 -3.18 6.16 -30.11
C SER A 168 -4.33 6.71 -30.98
N LYS A 169 -4.38 8.01 -31.29
CA LYS A 169 -5.43 8.71 -32.09
C LYS A 169 -6.88 8.38 -31.71
N LYS A 170 -7.15 7.42 -30.83
CA LYS A 170 -8.48 7.05 -30.38
C LYS A 170 -8.90 7.91 -29.18
N ARG A 171 -9.94 8.74 -29.40
CA ARG A 171 -10.61 9.43 -28.30
C ARG A 171 -11.41 8.40 -27.50
N SER A 172 -10.82 7.80 -26.47
CA SER A 172 -11.53 6.87 -25.58
C SER A 172 -12.00 7.57 -24.31
N SER A 173 -13.03 7.03 -23.68
CA SER A 173 -13.47 7.49 -22.36
C SER A 173 -12.36 7.31 -21.32
N PHE A 174 -11.50 6.30 -21.49
CA PHE A 174 -10.31 6.11 -20.66
C PHE A 174 -9.37 7.32 -20.77
N THR A 175 -9.03 7.75 -21.99
CA THR A 175 -8.18 8.93 -22.24
C THR A 175 -8.74 10.19 -21.60
N ARG A 176 -10.08 10.38 -21.65
CA ARG A 176 -10.74 11.51 -20.99
C ARG A 176 -10.53 11.46 -19.48
N LEU A 177 -10.77 10.31 -18.84
CA LEU A 177 -10.62 10.14 -17.40
C LEU A 177 -9.18 10.35 -16.94
N VAL A 178 -8.20 9.89 -17.73
CA VAL A 178 -6.78 10.17 -17.42
C VAL A 178 -6.49 11.67 -17.50
N ARG A 179 -6.97 12.34 -18.57
CA ARG A 179 -6.82 13.80 -18.70
C ARG A 179 -7.43 14.58 -17.53
N GLU A 180 -8.55 14.11 -17.01
CA GLU A 180 -9.21 14.65 -15.81
C GLU A 180 -8.50 14.25 -14.51
N LYS A 181 -7.28 13.69 -14.58
CA LYS A 181 -6.50 13.18 -13.43
C LYS A 181 -7.28 12.14 -12.60
N ASN A 182 -8.18 11.41 -13.23
CA ASN A 182 -9.09 10.48 -12.58
C ASN A 182 -8.64 9.03 -12.80
N TRP A 183 -7.41 8.74 -12.36
CA TRP A 183 -6.83 7.41 -12.42
C TRP A 183 -6.07 7.11 -11.12
N GLU A 184 -5.78 5.84 -10.88
CA GLU A 184 -4.99 5.35 -9.77
C GLU A 184 -4.15 4.16 -10.22
N TYR A 185 -2.89 4.15 -9.81
CA TYR A 185 -1.99 3.01 -9.92
C TYR A 185 -1.79 2.46 -8.51
N ALA A 186 -2.11 1.18 -8.30
CA ALA A 186 -2.03 0.56 -7.00
C ALA A 186 -1.23 -0.74 -7.06
N VAL A 187 -0.43 -0.99 -6.04
CA VAL A 187 0.32 -2.22 -5.84
C VAL A 187 -0.12 -2.85 -4.53
N TRP A 188 -0.46 -4.14 -4.58
CA TRP A 188 -0.83 -4.95 -3.43
C TRP A 188 0.17 -6.08 -3.27
N THR A 189 0.82 -6.16 -2.13
CA THR A 189 1.84 -7.18 -1.87
C THR A 189 1.52 -7.90 -0.57
N SER A 190 1.33 -9.21 -0.65
CA SER A 190 1.25 -10.07 0.53
C SER A 190 2.61 -10.68 0.83
N TRP A 191 2.88 -10.88 2.11
CA TRP A 191 4.15 -11.35 2.61
C TRP A 191 3.97 -12.65 3.39
N MET A 192 4.95 -13.52 3.30
CA MET A 192 5.06 -14.71 4.15
C MET A 192 6.23 -14.57 5.09
N ARG A 193 6.03 -15.02 6.34
CA ARG A 193 7.09 -15.09 7.33
C ARG A 193 7.93 -16.34 7.10
N SER A 194 9.24 -16.19 7.17
CA SER A 194 10.21 -17.28 7.18
C SER A 194 11.19 -17.10 8.35
N PRO A 195 12.04 -18.08 8.67
CA PRO A 195 13.11 -17.91 9.64
C PRO A 195 14.08 -16.76 9.34
N GLN A 196 14.20 -16.38 8.06
CA GLN A 196 15.06 -15.28 7.58
C GLN A 196 14.32 -13.93 7.54
N GLY A 197 13.05 -13.87 7.94
CA GLY A 197 12.23 -12.67 7.91
C GLY A 197 11.04 -12.78 6.95
N TYR A 198 10.53 -11.65 6.53
CA TYR A 198 9.40 -11.61 5.57
C TYR A 198 9.90 -11.62 4.14
N HIS A 199 9.24 -12.39 3.27
CA HIS A 199 9.46 -12.38 1.84
C HIS A 199 8.15 -12.21 1.08
N VAL A 200 8.23 -11.66 -0.13
CA VAL A 200 7.06 -11.47 -0.98
C VAL A 200 6.45 -12.82 -1.33
N HIS A 201 5.19 -12.99 -1.00
CA HIS A 201 4.41 -14.17 -1.39
C HIS A 201 3.72 -13.94 -2.73
N ARG A 202 2.98 -12.85 -2.85
CA ARG A 202 2.31 -12.44 -4.08
C ARG A 202 2.25 -10.93 -4.19
N SER A 203 2.32 -10.42 -5.43
CA SER A 203 2.12 -9.02 -5.72
C SER A 203 1.21 -8.85 -6.91
N TYR A 204 0.32 -7.86 -6.84
CA TYR A 204 -0.55 -7.46 -7.93
C TYR A 204 -0.46 -5.96 -8.12
N THR A 205 -0.33 -5.56 -9.38
CA THR A 205 -0.31 -4.16 -9.79
C THR A 205 -1.54 -3.86 -10.63
N VAL A 206 -2.23 -2.79 -10.32
CA VAL A 206 -3.49 -2.40 -10.95
C VAL A 206 -3.44 -0.94 -11.39
N LEU A 207 -3.75 -0.70 -12.65
CA LEU A 207 -4.09 0.63 -13.14
C LEU A 207 -5.61 0.73 -13.24
N SER A 208 -6.22 1.68 -12.56
CA SER A 208 -7.67 1.84 -12.53
C SER A 208 -8.11 3.26 -12.87
N VAL A 209 -9.30 3.34 -13.43
CA VAL A 209 -10.15 4.53 -13.56
C VAL A 209 -11.54 4.17 -12.99
N PRO A 210 -12.46 5.11 -12.72
CA PRO A 210 -13.71 4.83 -11.99
C PRO A 210 -14.54 3.65 -12.50
N TRP A 211 -14.44 3.31 -13.80
CA TRP A 211 -15.26 2.26 -14.42
C TRP A 211 -14.45 1.19 -15.15
N ALA A 212 -13.14 1.18 -14.99
CA ALA A 212 -12.27 0.18 -15.60
C ALA A 212 -11.03 -0.07 -14.75
N ALA A 213 -10.59 -1.33 -14.70
CA ALA A 213 -9.33 -1.70 -14.09
C ALA A 213 -8.57 -2.67 -14.99
N TYR A 214 -7.26 -2.59 -14.87
CA TYR A 214 -6.30 -3.39 -15.62
C TYR A 214 -5.24 -3.91 -14.68
N LEU A 215 -4.99 -5.20 -14.73
CA LEU A 215 -3.79 -5.77 -14.13
C LEU A 215 -2.59 -5.39 -14.99
N VAL A 216 -1.56 -4.89 -14.36
CA VAL A 216 -0.30 -4.53 -14.99
C VAL A 216 0.66 -5.70 -14.78
N SER A 217 1.18 -6.26 -15.86
CA SER A 217 2.27 -7.22 -15.79
C SER A 217 3.59 -6.49 -15.51
N ALA A 218 3.77 -6.07 -14.26
CA ALA A 218 5.03 -5.52 -13.79
C ALA A 218 5.81 -6.61 -13.04
N ARG A 219 7.12 -6.68 -13.27
CA ARG A 219 7.99 -7.58 -12.53
C ARG A 219 8.02 -7.20 -11.05
N THR A 220 8.14 -8.21 -10.21
CA THR A 220 8.11 -8.19 -8.75
C THR A 220 8.80 -7.00 -8.08
N LEU A 221 8.15 -6.45 -7.06
CA LEU A 221 8.73 -5.46 -6.15
C LEU A 221 9.92 -6.04 -5.37
N PRO A 222 10.94 -5.22 -5.05
CA PRO A 222 12.06 -5.65 -4.22
C PRO A 222 11.62 -6.02 -2.79
N GLU A 223 12.32 -6.97 -2.18
CA GLU A 223 12.05 -7.54 -0.85
C GLU A 223 12.10 -6.51 0.31
N SER A 224 12.65 -5.33 0.09
CA SER A 224 12.91 -4.33 1.14
C SER A 224 11.69 -3.53 1.61
N TYR A 225 10.47 -3.83 1.13
CA TYR A 225 9.31 -2.97 1.38
C TYR A 225 8.83 -2.93 2.83
N LEU A 226 8.99 -4.01 3.59
CA LEU A 226 8.65 -4.05 5.02
C LEU A 226 9.73 -3.41 5.90
N THR A 227 10.97 -3.37 5.43
CA THR A 227 12.11 -2.83 6.16
C THR A 227 12.37 -1.34 5.89
N GLN A 228 11.80 -0.79 4.80
CA GLN A 228 11.97 0.62 4.43
C GLN A 228 10.66 1.25 3.94
N PRO A 229 9.71 1.55 4.83
CA PRO A 229 8.46 2.18 4.44
C PRO A 229 8.60 3.60 3.92
N SER A 230 9.74 4.24 4.09
CA SER A 230 10.00 5.62 3.66
C SER A 230 10.58 5.73 2.24
N ASN A 231 11.16 4.66 1.71
CA ASN A 231 11.69 4.68 0.34
C ASN A 231 10.72 3.97 -0.58
N ALA A 232 10.15 4.74 -1.53
CA ALA A 232 9.57 4.14 -2.71
C ALA A 232 10.57 3.12 -3.26
N PRO A 233 10.13 1.91 -3.67
CA PRO A 233 11.04 0.92 -4.18
C PRO A 233 11.82 1.54 -5.33
N ASN A 234 13.12 1.73 -5.17
CA ASN A 234 14.01 1.87 -6.30
C ASN A 234 13.92 0.53 -7.03
N LEU A 235 12.97 0.43 -7.94
CA LEU A 235 12.87 -0.67 -8.88
C LEU A 235 14.06 -0.55 -9.79
N ALA A 236 15.22 -1.02 -9.29
CA ALA A 236 16.42 -1.10 -10.08
C ALA A 236 16.07 -1.88 -11.35
N HIS A 237 15.90 -1.12 -12.44
CA HIS A 237 15.99 -1.53 -13.84
C HIS A 237 15.37 -2.91 -14.16
N ALA A 238 14.05 -2.99 -14.16
CA ALA A 238 13.40 -3.99 -14.98
C ALA A 238 13.53 -3.54 -16.44
N SER A 239 14.67 -3.82 -17.04
CA SER A 239 14.88 -3.70 -18.49
C SER A 239 13.99 -4.74 -19.17
N GLY A 240 12.73 -4.40 -19.36
CA GLY A 240 11.74 -5.20 -20.03
C GLY A 240 10.82 -4.31 -20.84
N PRO A 241 10.14 -4.85 -21.86
CA PRO A 241 9.19 -4.10 -22.66
C PRO A 241 8.09 -3.53 -21.77
N ALA A 242 7.38 -2.52 -22.28
CA ALA A 242 6.20 -1.89 -21.70
C ALA A 242 5.30 -2.88 -20.93
N GLY A 243 4.75 -2.46 -19.78
CA GLY A 243 3.85 -3.31 -18.99
C GLY A 243 2.58 -3.63 -19.77
N ASP A 244 2.32 -4.91 -19.99
CA ASP A 244 1.07 -5.36 -20.62
C ASP A 244 -0.09 -5.12 -19.64
N LEU A 245 -1.24 -4.69 -20.17
CA LEU A 245 -2.46 -4.43 -19.43
C LEU A 245 -3.51 -5.49 -19.73
N GLU A 246 -3.88 -6.25 -18.73
CA GLU A 246 -4.96 -7.21 -18.77
C GLU A 246 -6.21 -6.57 -18.14
N LYS A 247 -7.28 -6.42 -18.93
CA LYS A 247 -8.55 -5.90 -18.44
C LYS A 247 -9.14 -6.86 -17.42
N CYS A 248 -9.57 -6.33 -16.28
CA CYS A 248 -10.18 -7.13 -15.24
C CYS A 248 -11.43 -6.49 -14.65
N THR A 249 -12.32 -7.32 -14.14
CA THR A 249 -13.53 -6.91 -13.43
C THR A 249 -13.24 -6.69 -11.95
N ARG A 250 -14.17 -6.00 -11.26
CA ARG A 250 -14.11 -5.88 -9.79
C ARG A 250 -14.07 -7.25 -9.10
N THR A 251 -14.86 -8.20 -9.59
CA THR A 251 -14.91 -9.55 -9.02
C THR A 251 -13.59 -10.29 -9.18
N GLU A 252 -12.93 -10.18 -10.35
CA GLU A 252 -11.61 -10.77 -10.58
C GLU A 252 -10.55 -10.14 -9.70
N LEU A 253 -10.57 -8.81 -9.53
CA LEU A 253 -9.67 -8.13 -8.59
C LEU A 253 -9.90 -8.60 -7.16
N TRP A 254 -11.16 -8.69 -6.75
CA TRP A 254 -11.50 -9.18 -5.42
C TRP A 254 -11.06 -10.63 -5.21
N ALA A 255 -11.26 -11.50 -6.17
CA ALA A 255 -10.81 -12.89 -6.11
C ALA A 255 -9.28 -13.03 -5.93
N LYS A 256 -8.50 -12.04 -6.40
CA LYS A 256 -7.05 -12.00 -6.19
C LYS A 256 -6.67 -11.52 -4.77
N LEU A 257 -7.45 -10.61 -4.19
CA LEU A 257 -7.21 -10.06 -2.84
C LEU A 257 -7.78 -10.92 -1.72
N ALA A 258 -8.94 -11.53 -1.94
CA ALA A 258 -9.68 -12.26 -0.91
C ALA A 258 -8.82 -13.32 -0.17
N PRO A 259 -7.94 -14.10 -0.82
CA PRO A 259 -7.10 -15.06 -0.13
C PRO A 259 -6.15 -14.49 0.92
N PHE A 260 -5.95 -13.17 0.94
CA PHE A 260 -5.05 -12.50 1.88
C PHE A 260 -5.77 -11.74 2.99
N VAL A 261 -7.06 -11.47 2.82
CA VAL A 261 -7.84 -10.62 3.73
C VAL A 261 -9.03 -11.33 4.33
N VAL A 262 -9.35 -12.52 3.84
CA VAL A 262 -10.38 -13.40 4.41
C VAL A 262 -9.64 -14.48 5.18
N PRO A 263 -9.78 -14.54 6.52
CA PRO A 263 -9.12 -15.54 7.35
C PRO A 263 -9.60 -16.96 7.07
#